data_28fcb7e0d728be35ed7dc4e721845b53
#
_entry.id   28fcb7e0d728be35ed7dc4e721845b53
#
_cell.length_a   1.000
_cell.length_b   1.000
_cell.length_c   1.000
_cell.angle_alpha   90.00
_cell.angle_beta   90.00
_cell.angle_gamma   90.00
#
_symmetry.space_group_name_H-M   'P 1'
#
loop_
_entity.id
_entity.type
_entity.pdbx_description
1 polymer ?
#
loop_
_entity_poly.entity_id
_entity_poly.type
_entity_poly.pdbx_seq_one_letter_code
_entity_poly.pdbx_strand_id
1 'polypeptide(L)'
;MCKGFRGRLLTGECFADYTTFKTGGKIPLYAEPVDEEDLKLILEFFRQQEIPSFILGGGSNIVPDDENLDFAVISTRCFGGITVRSECAEKFADSSPESLADCGDSAENANDGEDAETLLLTCGSGTPIEKITEFCVENGLSGLESFAGLPGTAGGAAYMNARCYGASVSDVLVSARYAQCSPEGVSFAEYTKKAEDWDYKKSPFQSTADVIVSVTFRVTKGDSSEIKSKSESYVEDRRNKGHFRYPSAGSVFKNNREFGKPSGQIIQDAGLRGLSEGGAQVAPWHGNIIVNTGNATSSDIKKLSDAVASEVKNKFGFELENEIMFVGSGKVR
;
A
#
# COMPACT_ATOMS: atom_id res chain seq x y z
N MET A 1 2.95 -27.87 -13.63
CA MET A 1 3.70 -26.65 -13.97
C MET A 1 2.83 -25.81 -14.89
N CYS A 2 2.64 -24.52 -14.63
CA CYS A 2 1.75 -23.64 -15.40
C CYS A 2 2.36 -23.42 -16.81
N LYS A 3 1.77 -24.03 -17.84
CA LYS A 3 2.29 -23.98 -19.21
C LYS A 3 2.10 -22.57 -19.78
N GLY A 4 3.15 -21.98 -20.29
CA GLY A 4 3.14 -20.63 -20.87
C GLY A 4 3.49 -19.50 -19.91
N PHE A 5 3.60 -19.78 -18.60
CA PHE A 5 4.04 -18.81 -17.62
C PHE A 5 5.53 -18.46 -17.82
N ARG A 6 5.84 -17.19 -17.95
CA ARG A 6 7.19 -16.66 -18.26
C ARG A 6 7.90 -16.12 -17.02
N GLY A 7 7.13 -15.83 -15.98
CA GLY A 7 7.63 -15.32 -14.71
C GLY A 7 8.39 -16.35 -13.88
N ARG A 8 8.71 -15.99 -12.66
CA ARG A 8 9.39 -16.88 -11.72
C ARG A 8 8.37 -17.69 -10.92
N LEU A 9 8.59 -18.99 -10.82
CA LEU A 9 7.82 -19.90 -9.97
C LEU A 9 8.80 -20.64 -9.06
N LEU A 10 8.79 -20.33 -7.77
CA LEU A 10 9.78 -20.78 -6.79
C LEU A 10 9.11 -21.52 -5.65
N THR A 11 9.87 -22.44 -5.03
CA THR A 11 9.49 -23.14 -3.80
C THR A 11 10.55 -22.93 -2.74
N GLY A 12 10.14 -22.93 -1.48
CA GLY A 12 11.07 -22.81 -0.36
C GLY A 12 11.53 -21.37 -0.05
N GLU A 13 10.93 -20.37 -0.70
CA GLU A 13 11.11 -18.97 -0.33
C GLU A 13 10.59 -18.73 1.10
N CYS A 14 11.11 -17.68 1.77
CA CYS A 14 10.72 -17.35 3.11
C CYS A 14 10.05 -15.96 3.16
N PHE A 15 8.90 -15.84 3.80
CA PHE A 15 8.25 -14.52 3.94
C PHE A 15 9.13 -13.48 4.64
N ALA A 16 10.02 -13.90 5.55
CA ALA A 16 10.96 -13.00 6.21
C ALA A 16 11.81 -12.18 5.23
N ASP A 17 12.09 -12.72 4.03
CA ASP A 17 12.85 -12.01 3.00
C ASP A 17 12.02 -10.95 2.27
N TYR A 18 10.70 -11.06 2.34
CA TYR A 18 9.73 -10.23 1.62
C TYR A 18 8.93 -9.29 2.51
N THR A 19 9.12 -9.32 3.82
CA THR A 19 8.43 -8.44 4.77
C THR A 19 9.37 -7.42 5.41
N THR A 20 8.84 -6.25 5.75
CA THR A 20 9.62 -5.22 6.47
C THR A 20 9.84 -5.58 7.94
N PHE A 21 9.02 -6.44 8.52
CA PHE A 21 9.24 -7.01 9.86
C PHE A 21 10.38 -8.03 9.92
N LYS A 22 10.74 -8.61 8.76
CA LYS A 22 11.70 -9.72 8.67
C LYS A 22 11.26 -10.95 9.46
N THR A 23 9.95 -11.25 9.41
CA THR A 23 9.32 -12.43 10.00
C THR A 23 8.42 -13.14 9.01
N GLY A 24 8.06 -14.37 9.32
CA GLY A 24 7.18 -15.22 8.52
C GLY A 24 7.90 -16.47 8.02
N GLY A 25 7.16 -17.56 7.91
CA GLY A 25 7.63 -18.88 7.56
C GLY A 25 7.85 -19.10 6.07
N LYS A 26 8.04 -20.37 5.71
CA LYS A 26 8.26 -20.80 4.34
C LYS A 26 7.01 -20.64 3.49
N ILE A 27 7.20 -20.12 2.29
CA ILE A 27 6.20 -19.99 1.24
C ILE A 27 6.19 -21.29 0.45
N PRO A 28 5.07 -22.06 0.42
CA PRO A 28 5.00 -23.32 -0.33
C PRO A 28 5.24 -23.12 -1.83
N LEU A 29 4.65 -22.05 -2.38
CA LEU A 29 4.78 -21.71 -3.79
C LEU A 29 4.76 -20.19 -3.96
N TYR A 30 5.81 -19.63 -4.54
CA TYR A 30 5.95 -18.20 -4.82
C TYR A 30 5.95 -17.99 -6.33
N ALA A 31 5.03 -17.14 -6.81
CA ALA A 31 4.89 -16.77 -8.21
C ALA A 31 5.17 -15.28 -8.39
N GLU A 32 5.94 -14.93 -9.40
CA GLU A 32 6.28 -13.56 -9.76
C GLU A 32 6.00 -13.34 -11.25
N PRO A 33 4.73 -13.05 -11.61
CA PRO A 33 4.32 -12.78 -12.98
C PRO A 33 5.00 -11.52 -13.51
N VAL A 34 5.38 -11.52 -14.80
CA VAL A 34 6.11 -10.40 -15.41
C VAL A 34 5.19 -9.36 -16.05
N ASP A 35 3.97 -9.74 -16.40
CA ASP A 35 2.95 -8.88 -17.00
C ASP A 35 1.52 -9.39 -16.74
N GLU A 36 0.52 -8.72 -17.32
CA GLU A 36 -0.90 -9.05 -17.17
C GLU A 36 -1.23 -10.45 -17.71
N GLU A 37 -0.63 -10.88 -18.80
CA GLU A 37 -0.87 -12.21 -19.36
C GLU A 37 -0.38 -13.31 -18.41
N ASP A 38 0.82 -13.13 -17.86
CA ASP A 38 1.36 -14.03 -16.84
C ASP A 38 0.54 -14.03 -15.57
N LEU A 39 0.08 -12.82 -15.12
CA LEU A 39 -0.78 -12.71 -13.96
C LEU A 39 -2.10 -13.46 -14.16
N LYS A 40 -2.73 -13.28 -15.32
CA LYS A 40 -3.93 -14.02 -15.69
C LYS A 40 -3.71 -15.52 -15.66
N LEU A 41 -2.64 -16.00 -16.30
CA LEU A 41 -2.30 -17.41 -16.36
C LEU A 41 -2.11 -18.03 -14.96
N ILE A 42 -1.39 -17.36 -14.08
CA ILE A 42 -1.13 -17.91 -12.74
C ILE A 42 -2.38 -17.85 -11.84
N LEU A 43 -3.19 -16.81 -11.92
CA LEU A 43 -4.45 -16.70 -11.20
C LEU A 43 -5.45 -17.78 -11.65
N GLU A 44 -5.60 -18.00 -12.97
CA GLU A 44 -6.45 -19.05 -13.52
C GLU A 44 -5.94 -20.45 -13.14
N PHE A 45 -4.62 -20.68 -13.18
CA PHE A 45 -4.02 -21.93 -12.78
C PHE A 45 -4.27 -22.24 -11.31
N PHE A 46 -4.06 -21.27 -10.39
CA PHE A 46 -4.32 -21.48 -8.97
C PHE A 46 -5.80 -21.74 -8.69
N ARG A 47 -6.69 -21.01 -9.35
CA ARG A 47 -8.13 -21.25 -9.25
C ARG A 47 -8.51 -22.66 -9.70
N GLN A 48 -8.03 -23.12 -10.86
CA GLN A 48 -8.32 -24.47 -11.40
C GLN A 48 -7.78 -25.59 -10.52
N GLN A 49 -6.69 -25.35 -9.81
CA GLN A 49 -6.08 -26.31 -8.89
C GLN A 49 -6.56 -26.14 -7.45
N GLU A 50 -7.52 -25.24 -7.20
CA GLU A 50 -8.03 -24.90 -5.86
C GLU A 50 -6.90 -24.52 -4.87
N ILE A 51 -5.84 -23.86 -5.37
CA ILE A 51 -4.72 -23.38 -4.57
C ILE A 51 -5.07 -21.98 -4.04
N PRO A 52 -5.27 -21.82 -2.72
CA PRO A 52 -5.43 -20.50 -2.12
C PRO A 52 -4.21 -19.64 -2.41
N SER A 53 -4.41 -18.33 -2.64
CA SER A 53 -3.28 -17.45 -2.94
C SER A 53 -3.38 -16.12 -2.23
N PHE A 54 -2.21 -15.58 -1.86
CA PHE A 54 -2.04 -14.28 -1.23
C PHE A 54 -1.30 -13.34 -2.18
N ILE A 55 -1.82 -12.12 -2.37
CA ILE A 55 -1.18 -11.11 -3.20
C ILE A 55 -0.21 -10.31 -2.36
N LEU A 56 1.06 -10.31 -2.74
CA LEU A 56 2.14 -9.65 -2.04
C LEU A 56 2.61 -8.41 -2.81
N GLY A 57 2.44 -7.23 -2.19
CA GLY A 57 3.10 -5.99 -2.61
C GLY A 57 4.46 -5.83 -1.94
N GLY A 58 4.68 -4.72 -1.24
CA GLY A 58 5.93 -4.43 -0.53
C GLY A 58 6.14 -5.15 0.81
N GLY A 59 5.17 -5.92 1.30
CA GLY A 59 5.28 -6.63 2.58
C GLY A 59 5.40 -5.74 3.82
N SER A 60 4.95 -4.48 3.73
CA SER A 60 5.18 -3.45 4.74
C SER A 60 4.04 -3.30 5.77
N ASN A 61 2.96 -4.07 5.65
CA ASN A 61 1.81 -4.01 6.56
C ASN A 61 1.30 -5.41 6.95
N ILE A 62 2.15 -6.43 6.84
CA ILE A 62 1.77 -7.83 7.08
C ILE A 62 2.70 -8.50 8.08
N VAL A 63 2.14 -9.46 8.81
CA VAL A 63 2.83 -10.40 9.70
C VAL A 63 2.37 -11.81 9.32
N PRO A 64 3.08 -12.49 8.40
CA PRO A 64 2.75 -13.86 8.02
C PRO A 64 3.10 -14.84 9.13
N ASP A 65 2.30 -15.89 9.33
CA ASP A 65 2.59 -16.93 10.32
C ASP A 65 3.97 -17.56 10.09
N ASP A 66 4.61 -18.02 11.17
CA ASP A 66 5.96 -18.59 11.14
C ASP A 66 5.99 -19.98 10.48
N GLU A 67 4.87 -20.72 10.57
CA GLU A 67 4.74 -22.09 10.08
C GLU A 67 3.35 -22.35 9.49
N ASN A 68 3.21 -23.49 8.82
CA ASN A 68 1.92 -24.01 8.31
C ASN A 68 1.20 -23.09 7.31
N LEU A 69 1.95 -22.47 6.41
CA LEU A 69 1.36 -21.75 5.30
C LEU A 69 0.86 -22.75 4.25
N ASP A 70 -0.43 -22.69 3.93
CA ASP A 70 -1.12 -23.61 3.00
C ASP A 70 -1.59 -22.89 1.71
N PHE A 71 -1.01 -21.74 1.41
CA PHE A 71 -1.35 -20.92 0.25
C PHE A 71 -0.10 -20.56 -0.57
N ALA A 72 -0.32 -20.27 -1.85
CA ALA A 72 0.68 -19.68 -2.72
C ALA A 72 0.76 -18.15 -2.53
N VAL A 73 1.91 -17.58 -2.88
CA VAL A 73 2.11 -16.12 -2.90
C VAL A 73 2.28 -15.66 -4.33
N ILE A 74 1.53 -14.65 -4.74
CA ILE A 74 1.70 -13.95 -6.02
C ILE A 74 2.27 -12.57 -5.72
N SER A 75 3.49 -12.32 -6.16
CA SER A 75 4.15 -11.02 -5.99
C SER A 75 3.87 -10.10 -7.18
N THR A 76 3.48 -8.88 -6.89
CA THR A 76 3.29 -7.84 -7.92
C THR A 76 4.56 -7.04 -8.20
N ARG A 77 5.71 -7.46 -7.68
CA ARG A 77 6.98 -6.70 -7.77
C ARG A 77 7.42 -6.37 -9.19
N CYS A 78 7.15 -7.24 -10.17
CA CYS A 78 7.49 -7.00 -11.56
C CYS A 78 6.58 -5.99 -12.27
N PHE A 79 5.42 -5.64 -11.69
CA PHE A 79 4.56 -4.57 -12.20
C PHE A 79 5.14 -3.21 -11.81
N GLY A 80 6.29 -2.88 -12.37
CA GLY A 80 6.99 -1.61 -12.17
C GLY A 80 6.68 -0.59 -13.26
N GLY A 81 7.33 0.58 -13.12
CA GLY A 81 7.27 1.66 -14.09
C GLY A 81 6.40 2.83 -13.66
N ILE A 82 6.77 4.01 -14.19
CA ILE A 82 6.11 5.28 -13.95
C ILE A 82 5.93 5.97 -15.30
N THR A 83 4.72 6.45 -15.58
CA THR A 83 4.41 7.27 -16.77
C THR A 83 3.62 8.49 -16.37
N VAL A 84 3.79 9.59 -17.11
CA VAL A 84 3.07 10.86 -16.88
C VAL A 84 2.39 11.27 -18.17
N ARG A 85 1.14 11.74 -18.06
CA ARG A 85 0.37 12.31 -19.17
C ARG A 85 -0.42 13.52 -18.72
N SER A 86 -0.79 14.41 -19.65
CA SER A 86 -1.69 15.52 -19.36
C SER A 86 -3.11 14.99 -19.12
N GLU A 87 -3.81 15.52 -18.10
CA GLU A 87 -5.22 15.18 -17.84
C GLU A 87 -6.14 15.63 -19.00
N CYS A 88 -5.76 16.69 -19.74
CA CYS A 88 -6.52 17.16 -20.91
C CYS A 88 -6.54 16.15 -22.07
N ALA A 89 -5.55 15.28 -22.18
CA ALA A 89 -5.49 14.29 -23.26
C ALA A 89 -6.59 13.23 -23.19
N GLU A 90 -7.15 12.94 -22.03
CA GLU A 90 -8.26 11.97 -21.87
C GLU A 90 -9.61 12.49 -22.38
N LYS A 91 -9.86 13.78 -22.26
CA LYS A 91 -11.13 14.37 -22.73
C LYS A 91 -11.30 14.30 -24.26
N PHE A 92 -10.20 14.13 -25.00
CA PHE A 92 -10.21 14.04 -26.47
C PHE A 92 -10.20 12.58 -26.98
N ALA A 93 -9.86 11.61 -26.19
CA ALA A 93 -9.84 10.18 -26.59
C ALA A 93 -11.24 9.55 -26.65
N ASP A 94 -12.21 10.10 -25.90
CA ASP A 94 -13.60 9.61 -25.83
C ASP A 94 -14.57 10.40 -26.73
N SER A 95 -14.12 11.45 -27.44
CA SER A 95 -14.95 12.22 -28.37
C SER A 95 -14.86 11.65 -29.78
N SER A 96 -15.98 11.19 -30.31
CA SER A 96 -16.12 10.80 -31.74
C SER A 96 -15.79 11.98 -32.66
N PRO A 97 -15.30 11.74 -33.91
CA PRO A 97 -14.81 12.78 -34.83
C PRO A 97 -15.84 13.84 -35.26
N GLU A 98 -17.09 13.72 -34.84
CA GLU A 98 -18.18 14.62 -35.29
C GLU A 98 -18.42 15.84 -34.41
N SER A 99 -17.69 16.03 -33.28
CA SER A 99 -17.91 17.16 -32.37
C SER A 99 -16.86 18.29 -32.45
N LEU A 100 -16.02 18.31 -33.48
CA LEU A 100 -14.94 19.30 -33.65
C LEU A 100 -15.32 20.55 -34.48
N ALA A 101 -16.59 20.81 -34.68
CA ALA A 101 -17.04 22.00 -35.41
C ALA A 101 -17.94 22.84 -34.49
N ASP A 102 -17.41 23.53 -33.54
CA ASP A 102 -17.83 24.84 -33.00
C ASP A 102 -17.07 25.23 -31.72
N CYS A 103 -15.85 25.69 -31.84
CA CYS A 103 -15.17 26.45 -30.81
C CYS A 103 -14.85 27.84 -31.38
N GLY A 104 -15.89 28.68 -31.40
CA GLY A 104 -15.72 30.10 -31.70
C GLY A 104 -14.89 30.79 -30.63
N ASP A 105 -13.97 31.66 -31.10
CA ASP A 105 -13.18 32.62 -30.33
C ASP A 105 -14.05 33.40 -29.33
N SER A 106 -13.82 33.19 -28.05
CA SER A 106 -14.14 34.16 -27.02
C SER A 106 -13.02 34.17 -25.98
N ALA A 107 -11.92 34.83 -26.38
CA ALA A 107 -10.92 35.32 -25.46
C ALA A 107 -11.43 36.63 -24.85
N GLU A 108 -11.93 36.61 -23.63
CA GLU A 108 -11.93 37.79 -22.77
C GLU A 108 -12.09 37.38 -21.29
N ASN A 109 -11.09 37.78 -20.47
CA ASN A 109 -11.05 37.84 -19.02
C ASN A 109 -10.85 36.53 -18.25
N ALA A 110 -9.65 35.97 -18.28
CA ALA A 110 -9.11 35.18 -17.17
C ALA A 110 -8.24 36.11 -16.29
N ASN A 111 -8.68 36.31 -15.07
CA ASN A 111 -7.87 36.94 -14.02
C ASN A 111 -6.72 35.99 -13.65
N ASP A 112 -5.51 36.54 -13.56
CA ASP A 112 -4.25 35.89 -13.24
C ASP A 112 -4.26 35.15 -11.90
N GLY A 113 -4.49 33.83 -11.94
CA GLY A 113 -3.96 32.83 -11.03
C GLY A 113 -3.52 31.70 -11.94
N GLU A 114 -2.21 31.49 -12.11
CA GLU A 114 -1.68 30.35 -12.86
C GLU A 114 -2.25 29.06 -12.26
N ASP A 115 -3.29 28.49 -12.87
CA ASP A 115 -3.77 27.15 -12.54
C ASP A 115 -2.65 26.16 -12.87
N ALA A 116 -2.00 25.61 -11.83
CA ALA A 116 -0.91 24.66 -12.00
C ALA A 116 -1.36 23.50 -12.90
N GLU A 117 -0.58 23.20 -13.93
CA GLU A 117 -0.88 22.13 -14.87
C GLU A 117 -1.14 20.82 -14.14
N THR A 118 -2.34 20.25 -14.30
CA THR A 118 -2.73 18.98 -13.69
C THR A 118 -2.34 17.83 -14.61
N LEU A 119 -1.66 16.84 -14.03
CA LEU A 119 -1.11 15.68 -14.71
C LEU A 119 -1.57 14.38 -14.04
N LEU A 120 -1.59 13.31 -14.82
CA LEU A 120 -1.88 11.95 -14.37
C LEU A 120 -0.58 11.16 -14.34
N LEU A 121 -0.22 10.69 -13.15
CA LEU A 121 0.95 9.87 -12.87
C LEU A 121 0.50 8.42 -12.69
N THR A 122 0.77 7.55 -13.66
CA THR A 122 0.43 6.12 -13.57
C THR A 122 1.66 5.32 -13.14
N CYS A 123 1.49 4.55 -12.08
CA CYS A 123 2.53 3.70 -11.49
C CYS A 123 2.08 2.24 -11.52
N GLY A 124 2.95 1.34 -11.97
CA GLY A 124 2.73 -0.09 -11.81
C GLY A 124 2.60 -0.45 -10.32
N SER A 125 1.76 -1.43 -9.99
CA SER A 125 1.42 -1.77 -8.59
C SER A 125 2.62 -2.18 -7.74
N GLY A 126 3.67 -2.72 -8.37
CA GLY A 126 4.94 -3.10 -7.72
C GLY A 126 5.94 -1.96 -7.57
N THR A 127 5.65 -0.76 -8.11
CA THR A 127 6.56 0.38 -7.99
C THR A 127 6.68 0.82 -6.53
N PRO A 128 7.90 0.86 -5.94
CA PRO A 128 8.09 1.36 -4.58
C PRO A 128 7.66 2.81 -4.43
N ILE A 129 7.00 3.15 -3.32
CA ILE A 129 6.57 4.53 -3.03
C ILE A 129 7.76 5.50 -3.01
N GLU A 130 8.92 5.07 -2.50
CA GLU A 130 10.16 5.84 -2.52
C GLU A 130 10.52 6.27 -3.95
N LYS A 131 10.46 5.33 -4.93
CA LYS A 131 10.75 5.63 -6.33
C LYS A 131 9.74 6.60 -6.95
N ILE A 132 8.48 6.52 -6.54
CA ILE A 132 7.44 7.43 -7.00
C ILE A 132 7.70 8.84 -6.48
N THR A 133 8.01 8.99 -5.19
CA THR A 133 8.28 10.31 -4.59
C THR A 133 9.59 10.91 -5.09
N GLU A 134 10.64 10.11 -5.31
CA GLU A 134 11.89 10.54 -5.97
C GLU A 134 11.60 11.07 -7.39
N PHE A 135 10.84 10.30 -8.20
CA PHE A 135 10.44 10.71 -9.53
C PHE A 135 9.66 12.04 -9.54
N CYS A 136 8.76 12.23 -8.58
CA CYS A 136 8.00 13.47 -8.43
C CYS A 136 8.91 14.66 -8.14
N VAL A 137 9.90 14.51 -7.26
CA VAL A 137 10.90 15.55 -6.96
C VAL A 137 11.71 15.91 -8.21
N GLU A 138 12.21 14.89 -8.93
CA GLU A 138 13.05 15.08 -10.14
C GLU A 138 12.30 15.79 -11.27
N ASN A 139 10.97 15.58 -11.36
CA ASN A 139 10.15 16.10 -12.45
C ASN A 139 9.25 17.31 -12.06
N GLY A 140 9.42 17.85 -10.85
CA GLY A 140 8.63 18.99 -10.37
C GLY A 140 7.14 18.66 -10.27
N LEU A 141 6.78 17.49 -9.70
CA LEU A 141 5.42 17.01 -9.55
C LEU A 141 5.01 17.02 -8.07
N SER A 142 4.04 17.86 -7.72
CA SER A 142 3.50 18.01 -6.37
C SER A 142 2.25 17.17 -6.16
N GLY A 143 2.00 16.77 -4.92
CA GLY A 143 0.81 16.02 -4.46
C GLY A 143 1.13 14.73 -3.71
N LEU A 144 2.36 14.19 -3.84
CA LEU A 144 2.76 12.92 -3.23
C LEU A 144 3.84 13.08 -2.14
N GLU A 145 4.25 14.29 -1.76
CA GLU A 145 5.34 14.55 -0.82
C GLU A 145 5.10 13.92 0.56
N SER A 146 3.85 13.92 1.04
CA SER A 146 3.47 13.32 2.33
C SER A 146 3.75 11.82 2.42
N PHE A 147 3.88 11.14 1.28
CA PHE A 147 4.21 9.71 1.22
C PHE A 147 5.70 9.44 1.18
N ALA A 148 6.57 10.47 1.16
CA ALA A 148 8.01 10.29 1.19
C ALA A 148 8.46 9.49 2.42
N GLY A 149 9.30 8.47 2.19
CA GLY A 149 9.75 7.53 3.22
C GLY A 149 8.68 6.53 3.69
N LEU A 150 7.51 6.47 3.06
CA LEU A 150 6.53 5.41 3.33
C LEU A 150 7.02 4.10 2.67
N PRO A 151 7.21 3.00 3.43
CA PRO A 151 7.59 1.73 2.85
C PRO A 151 6.42 1.08 2.11
N GLY A 152 6.73 0.26 1.11
CA GLY A 152 5.74 -0.48 0.32
C GLY A 152 5.66 -0.03 -1.13
N THR A 153 4.61 -0.44 -1.82
CA THR A 153 4.44 -0.23 -3.27
C THR A 153 3.12 0.47 -3.57
N ALA A 154 2.99 1.03 -4.78
CA ALA A 154 1.79 1.74 -5.23
C ALA A 154 0.51 0.91 -5.02
N GLY A 155 0.50 -0.36 -5.47
CA GLY A 155 -0.66 -1.25 -5.31
C GLY A 155 -0.97 -1.54 -3.85
N GLY A 156 0.06 -1.81 -3.01
CA GLY A 156 -0.12 -2.03 -1.57
C GLY A 156 -0.65 -0.78 -0.85
N ALA A 157 -0.15 0.40 -1.23
CA ALA A 157 -0.61 1.67 -0.67
C ALA A 157 -2.06 1.98 -1.06
N ALA A 158 -2.46 1.70 -2.32
CA ALA A 158 -3.85 1.82 -2.76
C ALA A 158 -4.76 0.80 -2.05
N TYR A 159 -4.35 -0.48 -1.97
CA TYR A 159 -5.10 -1.52 -1.26
C TYR A 159 -5.39 -1.14 0.19
N MET A 160 -4.41 -0.60 0.91
CA MET A 160 -4.54 -0.21 2.31
C MET A 160 -5.14 1.18 2.51
N ASN A 161 -5.44 1.94 1.46
CA ASN A 161 -5.67 3.37 1.53
C ASN A 161 -4.67 4.02 2.49
N ALA A 162 -3.38 3.85 2.19
CA ALA A 162 -2.31 4.26 3.08
C ALA A 162 -2.43 5.75 3.41
N ARG A 163 -2.24 6.07 4.70
CA ARG A 163 -2.39 7.45 5.21
C ARG A 163 -1.19 7.84 6.03
N CYS A 164 -0.65 9.02 5.76
CA CYS A 164 0.41 9.65 6.54
C CYS A 164 0.39 11.18 6.40
N TYR A 165 0.82 11.87 7.42
CA TYR A 165 0.86 13.35 7.49
C TYR A 165 -0.44 14.04 7.06
N GLY A 166 -1.59 13.43 7.41
CA GLY A 166 -2.91 13.98 7.10
C GLY A 166 -3.46 13.59 5.72
N ALA A 167 -2.63 13.13 4.79
CA ALA A 167 -3.04 12.73 3.45
C ALA A 167 -3.26 11.21 3.35
N SER A 168 -4.27 10.79 2.60
CA SER A 168 -4.55 9.40 2.22
C SER A 168 -4.30 9.18 0.74
N VAL A 169 -3.99 7.96 0.33
CA VAL A 169 -3.88 7.61 -1.09
C VAL A 169 -5.14 7.98 -1.86
N SER A 170 -6.31 7.77 -1.26
CA SER A 170 -7.58 8.17 -1.87
C SER A 170 -7.71 9.67 -2.14
N ASP A 171 -6.94 10.54 -1.50
CA ASP A 171 -7.03 11.99 -1.75
C ASP A 171 -6.46 12.35 -3.13
N VAL A 172 -5.51 11.56 -3.63
CA VAL A 172 -4.79 11.79 -4.88
C VAL A 172 -5.03 10.73 -5.96
N LEU A 173 -5.61 9.57 -5.62
CA LEU A 173 -5.91 8.49 -6.56
C LEU A 173 -7.04 8.90 -7.50
N VAL A 174 -6.86 8.65 -8.79
CA VAL A 174 -7.85 8.87 -9.87
C VAL A 174 -8.46 7.56 -10.32
N SER A 175 -7.61 6.59 -10.65
CA SER A 175 -8.05 5.28 -11.14
C SER A 175 -7.06 4.18 -10.74
N ALA A 176 -7.49 2.94 -10.91
CA ALA A 176 -6.63 1.77 -10.77
C ALA A 176 -7.03 0.72 -11.81
N ARG A 177 -6.04 0.17 -12.51
CA ARG A 177 -6.22 -1.01 -13.35
C ARG A 177 -6.02 -2.25 -12.51
N TYR A 178 -6.89 -3.25 -12.66
CA TYR A 178 -6.85 -4.45 -11.84
C TYR A 178 -7.27 -5.70 -12.63
N ALA A 179 -6.75 -6.85 -12.21
CA ALA A 179 -7.25 -8.14 -12.64
C ALA A 179 -8.48 -8.48 -11.79
N GLN A 180 -9.63 -8.58 -12.44
CA GLN A 180 -10.90 -8.97 -11.84
C GLN A 180 -10.99 -10.50 -11.83
N CYS A 181 -11.11 -11.07 -10.64
CA CYS A 181 -11.26 -12.50 -10.45
C CYS A 181 -12.74 -12.85 -10.27
N SER A 182 -13.33 -13.53 -11.25
CA SER A 182 -14.73 -13.96 -11.22
C SER A 182 -14.85 -15.48 -11.42
N PRO A 183 -16.01 -16.07 -11.16
CA PRO A 183 -16.26 -17.50 -11.47
C PRO A 183 -16.03 -17.86 -12.94
N GLU A 184 -16.25 -16.92 -13.84
CA GLU A 184 -16.09 -17.10 -15.29
C GLU A 184 -14.64 -17.06 -15.74
N GLY A 185 -13.75 -16.45 -14.95
CA GLY A 185 -12.33 -16.34 -15.26
C GLY A 185 -11.70 -15.05 -14.73
N VAL A 186 -10.51 -14.75 -15.26
CA VAL A 186 -9.77 -13.53 -14.96
C VAL A 186 -9.84 -12.59 -16.18
N SER A 187 -10.30 -11.37 -15.94
CA SER A 187 -10.34 -10.27 -16.92
C SER A 187 -9.67 -9.04 -16.32
N PHE A 188 -9.32 -8.06 -17.16
CA PHE A 188 -8.77 -6.79 -16.69
C PHE A 188 -9.82 -5.70 -16.81
N ALA A 189 -9.89 -4.87 -15.78
CA ALA A 189 -10.83 -3.75 -15.71
C ALA A 189 -10.15 -2.49 -15.17
N GLU A 190 -10.79 -1.35 -15.38
CA GLU A 190 -10.38 -0.06 -14.84
C GLU A 190 -11.39 0.35 -13.76
N TYR A 191 -10.89 0.70 -12.59
CA TYR A 191 -11.66 1.32 -11.53
C TYR A 191 -11.44 2.83 -11.58
N THR A 192 -12.49 3.61 -11.77
CA THR A 192 -12.46 5.07 -11.58
C THR A 192 -12.89 5.38 -10.15
N LYS A 193 -12.12 6.21 -9.46
CA LYS A 193 -12.36 6.52 -8.05
C LYS A 193 -13.75 7.10 -7.81
N LYS A 194 -14.46 6.50 -6.86
CA LYS A 194 -15.68 7.05 -6.25
C LYS A 194 -15.39 7.30 -4.78
N ALA A 195 -15.80 8.46 -4.27
CA ALA A 195 -15.48 8.87 -2.90
C ALA A 195 -16.10 7.94 -1.85
N GLU A 196 -17.30 7.44 -2.12
CA GLU A 196 -18.07 6.55 -1.24
C GLU A 196 -17.45 5.17 -1.04
N ASP A 197 -16.57 4.72 -1.95
CA ASP A 197 -15.90 3.41 -1.86
C ASP A 197 -14.71 3.44 -0.88
N TRP A 198 -14.29 4.62 -0.43
CA TRP A 198 -13.08 4.82 0.36
C TRP A 198 -13.39 5.36 1.75
N ASP A 199 -12.70 4.82 2.75
CA ASP A 199 -12.77 5.31 4.12
C ASP A 199 -11.38 5.21 4.78
N TYR A 200 -11.26 5.60 6.04
CA TYR A 200 -10.02 5.49 6.80
C TYR A 200 -9.51 4.06 6.80
N LYS A 201 -8.33 3.83 6.17
CA LYS A 201 -7.71 2.51 6.00
C LYS A 201 -8.58 1.48 5.26
N LYS A 202 -9.50 1.95 4.42
CA LYS A 202 -10.37 1.10 3.59
C LYS A 202 -10.28 1.49 2.13
N SER A 203 -10.26 0.48 1.27
CA SER A 203 -10.38 0.60 -0.18
C SER A 203 -11.37 -0.44 -0.72
N PRO A 204 -11.94 -0.25 -1.91
CA PRO A 204 -12.84 -1.23 -2.52
C PRO A 204 -12.18 -2.59 -2.78
N PHE A 205 -10.86 -2.61 -2.93
CA PHE A 205 -10.09 -3.82 -3.22
C PHE A 205 -9.93 -4.77 -2.03
N GLN A 206 -10.17 -4.32 -0.79
CA GLN A 206 -10.04 -5.16 0.41
C GLN A 206 -11.17 -6.19 0.54
N SER A 207 -12.31 -5.98 -0.12
CA SER A 207 -13.47 -6.86 -0.06
C SER A 207 -13.56 -7.85 -1.25
N THR A 208 -12.62 -7.77 -2.20
CA THR A 208 -12.58 -8.58 -3.41
C THR A 208 -11.33 -9.45 -3.48
N ALA A 209 -11.30 -10.39 -4.41
CA ALA A 209 -10.10 -11.15 -4.77
C ALA A 209 -9.31 -10.49 -5.91
N ASP A 210 -9.64 -9.25 -6.26
CA ASP A 210 -9.04 -8.52 -7.37
C ASP A 210 -7.59 -8.13 -7.08
N VAL A 211 -6.77 -8.08 -8.13
CA VAL A 211 -5.35 -7.79 -8.04
C VAL A 211 -5.05 -6.47 -8.73
N ILE A 212 -4.63 -5.46 -7.99
CA ILE A 212 -4.23 -4.17 -8.55
C ILE A 212 -2.97 -4.36 -9.39
N VAL A 213 -3.01 -3.89 -10.64
CA VAL A 213 -1.92 -3.95 -11.64
C VAL A 213 -1.21 -2.60 -11.76
N SER A 214 -1.97 -1.52 -11.79
CA SER A 214 -1.42 -0.15 -11.76
C SER A 214 -2.36 0.80 -11.05
N VAL A 215 -1.82 1.94 -10.64
CA VAL A 215 -2.53 3.02 -9.93
C VAL A 215 -2.21 4.34 -10.61
N THR A 216 -3.23 5.16 -10.85
CA THR A 216 -3.07 6.51 -11.42
C THR A 216 -3.37 7.55 -10.35
N PHE A 217 -2.41 8.45 -10.13
CA PHE A 217 -2.51 9.57 -9.20
C PHE A 217 -2.65 10.88 -9.95
N ARG A 218 -3.39 11.82 -9.37
CA ARG A 218 -3.39 13.22 -9.81
C ARG A 218 -2.25 13.95 -9.14
N VAL A 219 -1.44 14.63 -9.95
CA VAL A 219 -0.33 15.48 -9.51
C VAL A 219 -0.37 16.82 -10.24
N THR A 220 0.29 17.83 -9.71
CA THR A 220 0.36 19.16 -10.34
C THR A 220 1.81 19.55 -10.56
N LYS A 221 2.07 20.39 -11.59
CA LYS A 221 3.38 21.01 -11.74
C LYS A 221 3.65 21.95 -10.58
N GLY A 222 4.89 21.96 -10.11
CA GLY A 222 5.33 22.79 -9.00
C GLY A 222 6.85 23.02 -9.02
N ASP A 223 7.35 23.80 -8.08
CA ASP A 223 8.78 24.04 -7.93
C ASP A 223 9.48 22.81 -7.33
N SER A 224 10.46 22.27 -8.06
CA SER A 224 11.19 21.07 -7.63
C SER A 224 11.93 21.25 -6.31
N SER A 225 12.38 22.46 -5.97
CA SER A 225 13.10 22.73 -4.73
C SER A 225 12.17 22.74 -3.53
N GLU A 226 10.95 23.26 -3.67
CA GLU A 226 9.92 23.22 -2.64
C GLU A 226 9.41 21.79 -2.41
N ILE A 227 9.12 21.06 -3.50
CA ILE A 227 8.69 19.65 -3.44
C ILE A 227 9.76 18.80 -2.73
N LYS A 228 11.03 19.00 -3.10
CA LYS A 228 12.16 18.32 -2.48
C LYS A 228 12.25 18.62 -0.99
N SER A 229 12.26 19.90 -0.63
CA SER A 229 12.36 20.34 0.77
C SER A 229 11.23 19.74 1.63
N LYS A 230 10.00 19.74 1.11
CA LYS A 230 8.84 19.17 1.79
C LYS A 230 8.96 17.65 1.94
N SER A 231 9.37 16.94 0.88
CA SER A 231 9.58 15.49 0.92
C SER A 231 10.68 15.12 1.92
N GLU A 232 11.82 15.81 1.89
CA GLU A 232 12.94 15.61 2.81
C GLU A 232 12.53 15.86 4.26
N SER A 233 11.68 16.87 4.53
CA SER A 233 11.17 17.15 5.87
C SER A 233 10.35 15.99 6.43
N TYR A 234 9.52 15.33 5.61
CA TYR A 234 8.77 14.15 6.03
C TYR A 234 9.67 12.93 6.28
N VAL A 235 10.67 12.72 5.43
CA VAL A 235 11.66 11.63 5.63
C VAL A 235 12.43 11.86 6.93
N GLU A 236 12.86 13.09 7.18
CA GLU A 236 13.60 13.44 8.41
C GLU A 236 12.72 13.29 9.66
N ASP A 237 11.46 13.72 9.61
CA ASP A 237 10.52 13.50 10.72
C ASP A 237 10.34 12.01 11.02
N ARG A 238 10.22 11.14 9.97
CA ARG A 238 10.18 9.68 10.14
C ARG A 238 11.46 9.14 10.78
N ARG A 239 12.61 9.63 10.36
CA ARG A 239 13.91 9.27 10.93
C ARG A 239 13.98 9.64 12.41
N ASN A 240 13.59 10.86 12.75
CA ASN A 240 13.57 11.37 14.12
C ASN A 240 12.59 10.60 15.01
N LYS A 241 11.42 10.21 14.45
CA LYS A 241 10.45 9.33 15.10
C LYS A 241 10.89 7.85 15.15
N GLY A 242 12.07 7.51 14.61
CA GLY A 242 12.68 6.19 14.72
C GLY A 242 12.06 5.09 13.85
N HIS A 243 11.29 5.45 12.79
CA HIS A 243 10.64 4.47 11.90
C HIS A 243 11.63 3.55 11.17
N PHE A 244 12.89 3.97 11.01
CA PHE A 244 13.91 3.21 10.27
C PHE A 244 14.94 2.53 11.18
N ARG A 245 14.75 2.56 12.51
CA ARG A 245 15.75 2.03 13.46
C ARG A 245 15.80 0.50 13.51
N TYR A 246 14.65 -0.14 13.36
CA TYR A 246 14.49 -1.59 13.42
C TYR A 246 13.44 -2.05 12.41
N PRO A 247 13.48 -3.32 11.99
CA PRO A 247 12.42 -3.93 11.19
C PRO A 247 11.06 -3.80 11.88
N SER A 248 10.05 -3.34 11.13
CA SER A 248 8.67 -3.15 11.62
C SER A 248 7.69 -3.06 10.43
N ALA A 249 6.40 -3.08 10.69
CA ALA A 249 5.36 -2.81 9.70
C ALA A 249 4.60 -1.48 9.97
N GLY A 250 5.29 -0.50 10.55
CA GLY A 250 4.68 0.78 10.90
C GLY A 250 3.76 0.70 12.10
N SER A 251 2.64 1.42 12.05
CA SER A 251 1.64 1.44 13.13
C SER A 251 0.93 0.10 13.24
N VAL A 252 0.87 -0.46 14.46
CA VAL A 252 0.23 -1.75 14.73
C VAL A 252 -1.28 -1.62 14.82
N PHE A 253 -1.78 -0.53 15.41
CA PHE A 253 -3.20 -0.30 15.65
C PHE A 253 -3.69 0.93 14.90
N LYS A 254 -4.94 0.88 14.43
CA LYS A 254 -5.65 2.02 13.86
C LYS A 254 -5.86 3.10 14.92
N ASN A 255 -5.90 4.36 14.49
CA ASN A 255 -6.37 5.43 15.36
C ASN A 255 -7.90 5.48 15.33
N ASN A 256 -8.54 5.60 16.49
CA ASN A 256 -9.96 5.87 16.61
C ASN A 256 -10.16 7.26 17.25
N ARG A 257 -10.88 8.13 16.54
CA ARG A 257 -11.13 9.51 17.00
C ARG A 257 -11.96 9.57 18.29
N GLU A 258 -12.82 8.57 18.52
CA GLU A 258 -13.64 8.47 19.73
C GLU A 258 -12.82 8.29 21.01
N PHE A 259 -11.58 7.79 20.90
CA PHE A 259 -10.66 7.66 22.03
C PHE A 259 -10.03 9.00 22.47
N GLY A 260 -10.25 10.09 21.69
CA GLY A 260 -9.77 11.44 22.01
C GLY A 260 -8.25 11.61 21.86
N LYS A 261 -7.48 10.52 21.69
CA LYS A 261 -6.03 10.51 21.52
C LYS A 261 -5.60 9.47 20.47
N PRO A 262 -4.46 9.69 19.78
CA PRO A 262 -3.88 8.66 18.92
C PRO A 262 -3.52 7.39 19.71
N SER A 263 -3.67 6.22 19.09
CA SER A 263 -3.37 4.91 19.70
C SER A 263 -1.95 4.85 20.31
N GLY A 264 -0.96 5.46 19.65
CA GLY A 264 0.41 5.53 20.19
C GLY A 264 0.51 6.28 21.52
N GLN A 265 -0.27 7.34 21.71
CA GLN A 265 -0.32 8.08 22.96
C GLN A 265 -1.04 7.28 24.05
N ILE A 266 -2.13 6.59 23.70
CA ILE A 266 -2.87 5.72 24.63
C ILE A 266 -1.97 4.61 25.16
N ILE A 267 -1.24 3.93 24.26
CA ILE A 267 -0.31 2.85 24.63
C ILE A 267 0.85 3.38 25.49
N GLN A 268 1.33 4.60 25.20
CA GLN A 268 2.31 5.27 26.06
C GLN A 268 1.74 5.58 27.45
N ASP A 269 0.55 6.15 27.52
CA ASP A 269 -0.15 6.48 28.79
C ASP A 269 -0.44 5.21 29.61
N ALA A 270 -0.61 4.07 28.95
CA ALA A 270 -0.69 2.75 29.58
C ALA A 270 0.64 2.28 30.17
N GLY A 271 1.76 2.92 29.85
CA GLY A 271 3.11 2.54 30.33
C GLY A 271 3.71 1.35 29.55
N LEU A 272 3.25 1.10 28.32
CA LEU A 272 3.62 -0.13 27.58
C LEU A 272 4.80 0.04 26.63
N ARG A 273 5.41 1.24 26.53
CA ARG A 273 6.65 1.41 25.77
C ARG A 273 7.75 0.52 26.34
N GLY A 274 8.47 -0.18 25.48
CA GLY A 274 9.54 -1.10 25.87
C GLY A 274 9.06 -2.49 26.33
N LEU A 275 7.72 -2.73 26.42
CA LEU A 275 7.20 -4.06 26.67
C LEU A 275 7.68 -5.02 25.58
N SER A 276 8.14 -6.21 25.96
CA SER A 276 8.72 -7.18 25.03
C SER A 276 8.08 -8.55 25.18
N GLU A 277 8.04 -9.28 24.07
CA GLU A 277 7.68 -10.70 24.00
C GLU A 277 8.63 -11.37 23.00
N GLY A 278 9.44 -12.32 23.45
CA GLY A 278 10.52 -12.90 22.63
C GLY A 278 11.43 -11.83 22.03
N GLY A 279 11.54 -11.84 20.70
CA GLY A 279 12.30 -10.83 19.95
C GLY A 279 11.52 -9.59 19.54
N ALA A 280 10.21 -9.53 19.85
CA ALA A 280 9.35 -8.38 19.55
C ALA A 280 9.33 -7.38 20.72
N GLN A 281 9.32 -6.07 20.43
CA GLN A 281 9.26 -5.03 21.45
C GLN A 281 8.37 -3.86 20.98
N VAL A 282 7.53 -3.33 21.87
CA VAL A 282 6.92 -2.01 21.68
C VAL A 282 8.03 -0.97 21.70
N ALA A 283 8.18 -0.21 20.61
CA ALA A 283 9.28 0.72 20.47
C ALA A 283 9.36 1.70 21.66
N PRO A 284 10.52 1.86 22.33
CA PRO A 284 10.65 2.77 23.47
C PRO A 284 10.35 4.23 23.12
N TRP A 285 10.44 4.59 21.83
CA TRP A 285 10.23 5.95 21.32
C TRP A 285 8.85 6.17 20.70
N HIS A 286 8.06 5.09 20.44
CA HIS A 286 6.74 5.20 19.79
C HIS A 286 5.78 4.09 20.23
N GLY A 287 4.72 4.42 20.98
CA GLY A 287 3.82 3.42 21.56
C GLY A 287 3.06 2.56 20.53
N ASN A 288 2.81 3.03 19.31
CA ASN A 288 2.07 2.27 18.28
C ASN A 288 2.97 1.56 17.25
N ILE A 289 4.25 1.38 17.56
CA ILE A 289 5.15 0.61 16.72
C ILE A 289 5.69 -0.56 17.53
N ILE A 290 5.54 -1.76 16.99
CA ILE A 290 6.26 -2.95 17.43
C ILE A 290 7.44 -3.13 16.49
N VAL A 291 8.59 -3.44 17.04
CA VAL A 291 9.83 -3.66 16.30
C VAL A 291 10.37 -5.07 16.52
N ASN A 292 11.05 -5.60 15.53
CA ASN A 292 11.85 -6.80 15.65
C ASN A 292 13.28 -6.38 16.11
N THR A 293 13.61 -6.68 17.36
CA THR A 293 14.91 -6.33 17.96
C THR A 293 16.03 -7.33 17.63
N GLY A 294 15.68 -8.39 16.89
CA GLY A 294 16.50 -9.51 16.49
C GLY A 294 15.82 -10.83 16.86
N ASN A 295 15.67 -11.70 15.88
CA ASN A 295 15.06 -13.02 16.03
C ASN A 295 13.59 -13.02 16.53
N ALA A 296 12.81 -11.95 16.31
CA ALA A 296 11.38 -11.98 16.58
C ALA A 296 10.69 -12.97 15.65
N THR A 297 9.78 -13.76 16.18
CA THR A 297 8.84 -14.56 15.42
C THR A 297 7.53 -13.78 15.18
N SER A 298 6.75 -14.19 14.21
CA SER A 298 5.40 -13.63 14.00
C SER A 298 4.48 -13.93 15.19
N SER A 299 4.69 -15.07 15.83
CA SER A 299 4.03 -15.42 17.09
C SER A 299 4.35 -14.42 18.22
N ASP A 300 5.61 -14.00 18.35
CA ASP A 300 6.00 -12.98 19.35
C ASP A 300 5.29 -11.65 19.09
N ILE A 301 5.28 -11.21 17.81
CA ILE A 301 4.60 -9.96 17.41
C ILE A 301 3.10 -10.04 17.72
N LYS A 302 2.47 -11.18 17.40
CA LYS A 302 1.05 -11.37 17.65
C LYS A 302 0.73 -11.36 19.15
N LYS A 303 1.46 -12.12 19.96
CA LYS A 303 1.29 -12.15 21.42
C LYS A 303 1.48 -10.78 22.05
N LEU A 304 2.52 -10.04 21.61
CA LEU A 304 2.78 -8.69 22.10
C LEU A 304 1.64 -7.73 21.72
N SER A 305 1.15 -7.80 20.47
CA SER A 305 0.00 -7.00 20.02
C SER A 305 -1.25 -7.30 20.85
N ASP A 306 -1.56 -8.58 21.06
CA ASP A 306 -2.70 -9.00 21.87
C ASP A 306 -2.57 -8.55 23.35
N ALA A 307 -1.37 -8.62 23.93
CA ALA A 307 -1.08 -8.15 25.28
C ALA A 307 -1.27 -6.62 25.42
N VAL A 308 -0.79 -5.85 24.44
CA VAL A 308 -0.97 -4.39 24.39
C VAL A 308 -2.45 -4.04 24.31
N ALA A 309 -3.20 -4.68 23.41
CA ALA A 309 -4.64 -4.45 23.26
C ALA A 309 -5.43 -4.78 24.53
N SER A 310 -5.10 -5.90 25.17
CA SER A 310 -5.71 -6.32 26.43
C SER A 310 -5.46 -5.33 27.58
N GLU A 311 -4.22 -4.86 27.72
CA GLU A 311 -3.85 -3.92 28.78
C GLU A 311 -4.49 -2.54 28.58
N VAL A 312 -4.57 -2.05 27.33
CA VAL A 312 -5.28 -0.80 27.01
C VAL A 312 -6.77 -0.94 27.32
N LYS A 313 -7.39 -2.08 26.97
CA LYS A 313 -8.79 -2.34 27.30
C LYS A 313 -9.02 -2.36 28.81
N ASN A 314 -8.14 -3.01 29.57
CA ASN A 314 -8.24 -3.09 31.02
C ASN A 314 -8.11 -1.70 31.68
N LYS A 315 -7.19 -0.85 31.20
CA LYS A 315 -6.93 0.47 31.82
C LYS A 315 -7.90 1.56 31.40
N PHE A 316 -8.33 1.57 30.14
CA PHE A 316 -9.08 2.68 29.57
C PHE A 316 -10.44 2.28 28.99
N GLY A 317 -10.73 0.98 28.87
CA GLY A 317 -11.96 0.49 28.23
C GLY A 317 -11.93 0.58 26.69
N PHE A 318 -10.81 0.95 26.06
CA PHE A 318 -10.69 1.10 24.62
C PHE A 318 -10.35 -0.24 23.95
N GLU A 319 -11.06 -0.56 22.88
CA GLU A 319 -10.75 -1.72 22.03
C GLU A 319 -9.89 -1.28 20.85
N LEU A 320 -8.60 -1.61 20.90
CA LEU A 320 -7.68 -1.32 19.81
C LEU A 320 -7.93 -2.29 18.64
N GLU A 321 -8.04 -1.75 17.42
CA GLU A 321 -8.15 -2.51 16.18
C GLU A 321 -6.79 -2.57 15.48
N ASN A 322 -6.35 -3.77 15.08
CA ASN A 322 -5.11 -3.94 14.33
C ASN A 322 -5.18 -3.24 12.96
N GLU A 323 -4.12 -2.49 12.62
CA GLU A 323 -3.87 -1.97 11.27
C GLU A 323 -3.03 -2.96 10.47
N ILE A 324 -2.03 -3.61 11.11
CA ILE A 324 -1.25 -4.67 10.50
C ILE A 324 -2.11 -5.93 10.27
N MET A 325 -1.80 -6.64 9.19
CA MET A 325 -2.55 -7.84 8.80
C MET A 325 -1.78 -9.09 9.21
N PHE A 326 -2.36 -9.90 10.09
CA PHE A 326 -1.85 -11.23 10.39
C PHE A 326 -2.31 -12.20 9.29
N VAL A 327 -1.35 -12.78 8.57
CA VAL A 327 -1.57 -13.65 7.41
C VAL A 327 -1.23 -15.08 7.77
N GLY A 328 -2.23 -15.98 7.76
CA GLY A 328 -2.05 -17.38 8.11
C GLY A 328 -3.01 -18.29 7.36
N SER A 329 -2.86 -19.59 7.55
CA SER A 329 -3.68 -20.62 6.94
C SER A 329 -5.17 -20.40 7.22
N GLY A 330 -6.00 -20.59 6.19
CA GLY A 330 -7.45 -20.36 6.25
C GLY A 330 -7.89 -18.88 6.28
N LYS A 331 -6.97 -17.93 6.22
CA LYS A 331 -7.25 -16.48 6.15
C LYS A 331 -6.99 -15.88 4.78
N VAL A 332 -6.57 -16.69 3.83
CA VAL A 332 -6.26 -16.30 2.45
C VAL A 332 -7.39 -16.77 1.55
N ARG A 333 -7.73 -15.99 0.54
CA ARG A 333 -8.85 -16.25 -0.39
C ARG A 333 -8.40 -16.96 -1.64
#